data_dc7f8ed12e2cf9555f7d68b18e86ce0e
#
_entry.id   dc7f8ed12e2cf9555f7d68b18e86ce0e
#
_cell.length_a   1.000
_cell.length_b   1.000
_cell.length_c   1.000
_cell.angle_alpha   90.00
_cell.angle_beta   90.00
_cell.angle_gamma   90.00
#
_symmetry.space_group_name_H-M   'P 1'
#
loop_
_entity.id
_entity.type
_entity.pdbx_description
1 polymer ?
#
loop_
_entity_poly.entity_id
_entity_poly.type
_entity_poly.pdbx_seq_one_letter_code
_entity_poly.pdbx_strand_id
1 'polypeptide(L)'
;MHFPSLTILDNRLFFPATQGNRDCIGDVLSKILKKNGSILEIGSGSGEHGVVFQKRFPEIIWQTSDPDLLHRNSIVSWIEYEGLNKQMPQPL
;
A
#
# COMPACT_ATOMS: atom_id res chain seq x y z
N MET A 1 15.30 -8.36 -25.96
CA MET A 1 14.70 -8.49 -25.44
C MET A 1 14.24 -8.34 -24.48
N HIS A 2 14.14 -8.21 -24.29
CA HIS A 2 13.54 -8.11 -23.57
C HIS A 2 13.21 -8.14 -22.53
N PHE A 3 13.22 -7.64 -21.73
CA PHE A 3 12.91 -7.92 -20.85
C PHE A 3 12.04 -8.34 -20.08
N PRO A 4 11.88 -8.32 -20.10
CA PRO A 4 10.66 -9.01 -19.66
C PRO A 4 10.78 -9.69 -18.33
N SER A 5 11.94 -10.04 -17.95
CA SER A 5 12.16 -10.64 -16.64
C SER A 5 11.74 -9.72 -15.49
N LEU A 6 11.84 -8.43 -15.67
CA LEU A 6 11.38 -7.47 -14.67
C LEU A 6 9.87 -7.53 -14.49
N THR A 7 9.14 -7.70 -15.57
CA THR A 7 7.68 -7.82 -15.52
C THR A 7 7.27 -9.06 -14.76
N ILE A 8 7.97 -10.16 -14.95
CA ILE A 8 7.67 -11.43 -14.27
C ILE A 8 7.82 -11.32 -12.76
N LEU A 9 8.76 -10.49 -12.28
CA LEU A 9 9.03 -10.34 -10.86
C LEU A 9 8.12 -9.32 -10.17
N ASP A 10 7.30 -8.60 -10.94
CA ASP A 10 6.41 -7.59 -10.40
C ASP A 10 5.04 -8.20 -10.14
N ASN A 11 4.68 -8.29 -8.87
CA ASN A 11 3.43 -8.89 -8.43
C ASN A 11 2.35 -7.86 -8.11
N ARG A 12 2.55 -6.59 -8.48
CA ARG A 12 1.57 -5.56 -8.19
C ARG A 12 0.24 -5.85 -8.88
N LEU A 13 -0.83 -5.77 -8.10
CA LEU A 13 -2.20 -5.81 -8.60
C LEU A 13 -2.74 -4.39 -8.65
N PHE A 14 -3.68 -4.17 -9.56
CA PHE A 14 -4.29 -2.86 -9.78
C PHE A 14 -5.80 -3.02 -9.71
N PHE A 15 -6.41 -2.38 -8.73
CA PHE A 15 -7.86 -2.42 -8.55
C PHE A 15 -8.43 -1.04 -8.94
N PRO A 16 -9.17 -0.95 -10.04
CA PRO A 16 -9.68 0.35 -10.53
C PRO A 16 -10.48 1.13 -9.50
N ALA A 17 -11.26 0.45 -8.67
CA ALA A 17 -12.05 1.10 -7.63
C ALA A 17 -11.15 1.80 -6.60
N THR A 18 -9.99 1.23 -6.29
CA THR A 18 -9.02 1.83 -5.38
C THR A 18 -8.54 3.16 -5.92
N GLN A 19 -8.19 3.20 -7.19
CA GLN A 19 -7.68 4.42 -7.81
C GLN A 19 -8.74 5.51 -7.88
N GLY A 20 -10.01 5.11 -8.02
CA GLY A 20 -11.09 6.05 -8.16
C GLY A 20 -11.47 6.79 -6.87
N ASN A 21 -11.19 6.21 -5.70
CA ASN A 21 -11.66 6.79 -4.43
C ASN A 21 -10.57 7.11 -3.42
N ARG A 22 -9.30 6.87 -3.74
CA ARG A 22 -8.21 7.02 -2.76
C ARG A 22 -8.02 8.46 -2.27
N ASP A 23 -8.19 9.44 -3.15
CA ASP A 23 -8.02 10.84 -2.76
C ASP A 23 -9.12 11.27 -1.79
N CYS A 24 -10.35 10.84 -2.06
CA CYS A 24 -11.48 11.12 -1.20
C CYS A 24 -11.29 10.51 0.18
N ILE A 25 -10.87 9.26 0.24
CA ILE A 25 -10.58 8.57 1.51
C ILE A 25 -9.44 9.26 2.23
N GLY A 26 -8.38 9.62 1.51
CA GLY A 26 -7.24 10.34 2.09
C GLY A 26 -7.64 11.66 2.72
N ASP A 27 -8.55 12.39 2.10
CA ASP A 27 -9.05 13.66 2.64
C ASP A 27 -9.81 13.45 3.95
N VAL A 28 -10.61 12.40 4.04
CA VAL A 28 -11.30 12.04 5.28
C VAL A 28 -10.28 11.67 6.36
N LEU A 29 -9.30 10.83 6.03
CA LEU A 29 -8.28 10.39 6.97
C LEU A 29 -7.48 11.57 7.52
N SER A 30 -7.17 12.55 6.69
CA SER A 30 -6.39 13.71 7.12
C SER A 30 -7.08 14.51 8.23
N LYS A 31 -8.40 14.38 8.34
CA LYS A 31 -9.19 15.08 9.35
C LYS A 31 -9.28 14.32 10.68
N ILE A 32 -9.09 13.01 10.66
CA ILE A 32 -9.32 12.16 11.83
C ILE A 32 -8.06 11.51 12.39
N LEU A 33 -7.00 11.38 11.59
CA LEU A 33 -5.76 10.75 12.06
C LEU A 33 -4.96 11.71 12.91
N LYS A 34 -4.32 11.17 13.95
CA LYS A 34 -3.32 11.89 14.71
C LYS A 34 -2.09 12.10 13.85
N LYS A 35 -1.24 13.05 14.24
CA LYS A 35 -0.01 13.35 13.50
C LYS A 35 0.94 12.16 13.41
N ASN A 36 0.96 11.32 14.44
CA ASN A 36 1.85 10.17 14.48
C ASN A 36 1.13 8.99 15.11
N GLY A 37 1.76 7.81 15.04
CA GLY A 37 1.20 6.60 15.56
C GLY A 37 1.18 5.51 14.51
N SER A 38 0.31 4.52 14.70
CA SER A 38 0.20 3.37 13.80
C SER A 38 -1.24 3.12 13.42
N ILE A 39 -1.41 2.71 12.17
CA ILE A 39 -2.70 2.26 11.63
C ILE A 39 -2.56 0.80 11.25
N LEU A 40 -3.53 -0.01 11.63
CA LEU A 40 -3.65 -1.37 11.13
C LEU A 40 -4.79 -1.40 10.12
N GLU A 41 -4.46 -1.69 8.87
CA GLU A 41 -5.44 -1.82 7.80
C GLU A 41 -5.80 -3.29 7.63
N ILE A 42 -7.08 -3.61 7.72
CA ILE A 42 -7.59 -4.97 7.55
C ILE A 42 -8.10 -5.13 6.13
N GLY A 43 -7.69 -6.23 5.46
CA GLY A 43 -8.12 -6.46 4.10
C GLY A 43 -7.55 -5.46 3.12
N SER A 44 -6.24 -5.32 3.12
CA SER A 44 -5.55 -4.28 2.34
C SER A 44 -5.62 -4.46 0.83
N GLY A 45 -6.03 -5.63 0.35
CA GLY A 45 -6.18 -5.90 -1.07
C GLY A 45 -4.88 -5.77 -1.85
N SER A 46 -4.90 -4.98 -2.92
CA SER A 46 -3.72 -4.79 -3.76
C SER A 46 -2.56 -4.11 -3.06
N GLY A 47 -2.84 -3.29 -2.06
CA GLY A 47 -1.84 -2.47 -1.37
C GLY A 47 -1.73 -1.04 -1.90
N GLU A 48 -2.48 -0.70 -2.93
CA GLU A 48 -2.41 0.65 -3.52
C GLU A 48 -2.76 1.74 -2.52
N HIS A 49 -3.86 1.57 -1.76
CA HIS A 49 -4.24 2.53 -0.72
C HIS A 49 -3.15 2.67 0.33
N GLY A 50 -2.63 1.54 0.80
CA GLY A 50 -1.64 1.55 1.87
C GLY A 50 -0.40 2.35 1.51
N VAL A 51 0.15 2.15 0.30
CA VAL A 51 1.35 2.88 -0.10
C VAL A 51 1.07 4.36 -0.32
N VAL A 52 -0.09 4.71 -0.88
CA VAL A 52 -0.47 6.10 -1.08
C VAL A 52 -0.62 6.81 0.27
N PHE A 53 -1.30 6.17 1.22
CA PHE A 53 -1.52 6.76 2.53
C PHE A 53 -0.24 6.81 3.38
N GLN A 54 0.62 5.80 3.28
CA GLN A 54 1.92 5.87 3.95
C GLN A 54 2.74 7.06 3.44
N LYS A 55 2.72 7.32 2.15
CA LYS A 55 3.41 8.48 1.58
C LYS A 55 2.78 9.80 2.02
N ARG A 56 1.45 9.83 2.08
CA ARG A 56 0.73 11.05 2.47
C ARG A 56 0.88 11.36 3.96
N PHE A 57 1.02 10.32 4.80
CA PHE A 57 1.15 10.44 6.25
C PHE A 57 2.47 9.83 6.72
N PRO A 58 3.60 10.47 6.41
CA PRO A 58 4.91 9.83 6.62
C PRO A 58 5.29 9.61 8.09
N GLU A 59 4.62 10.26 9.03
CA GLU A 59 4.88 10.08 10.46
C GLU A 59 3.98 9.01 11.08
N ILE A 60 3.09 8.43 10.31
CA ILE A 60 2.25 7.31 10.73
C ILE A 60 2.86 6.04 10.16
N ILE A 61 2.85 4.97 10.95
CA ILE A 61 3.23 3.65 10.45
C ILE A 61 1.99 2.97 9.94
N TRP A 62 1.96 2.70 8.64
CA TRP A 62 0.82 2.07 8.00
C TRP A 62 1.08 0.57 7.88
N GLN A 63 0.41 -0.22 8.72
CA GLN A 63 0.53 -1.68 8.70
C GLN A 63 -0.61 -2.28 7.89
N THR A 64 -0.26 -2.88 6.76
CA THR A 64 -1.22 -3.60 5.94
C THR A 64 -1.43 -5.02 6.46
N SER A 65 -2.58 -5.60 6.12
CA SER A 65 -2.84 -7.01 6.38
C SER A 65 -3.87 -7.55 5.41
N ASP A 66 -3.68 -8.79 4.97
CA ASP A 66 -4.64 -9.44 4.09
C ASP A 66 -4.47 -10.95 4.19
N PRO A 67 -5.56 -11.73 4.29
CA PRO A 67 -5.46 -13.18 4.37
C PRO A 67 -5.01 -13.84 3.07
N ASP A 68 -5.14 -13.16 1.94
CA ASP A 68 -4.82 -13.71 0.62
C ASP A 68 -3.33 -13.52 0.30
N LEU A 69 -2.65 -14.63 0.00
CA LEU A 69 -1.23 -14.59 -0.30
C LEU A 69 -0.91 -13.74 -1.53
N LEU A 70 -1.76 -13.81 -2.57
CA LEU A 70 -1.52 -13.01 -3.79
C LEU A 70 -1.65 -11.52 -3.49
N HIS A 71 -2.57 -11.14 -2.60
CA HIS A 71 -2.69 -9.77 -2.15
C HIS A 71 -1.46 -9.34 -1.35
N ARG A 72 -0.99 -10.18 -0.43
CA ARG A 72 0.23 -9.84 0.33
C ARG A 72 1.44 -9.69 -0.59
N ASN A 73 1.57 -10.54 -1.60
CA ASN A 73 2.65 -10.42 -2.58
C ASN A 73 2.54 -9.11 -3.37
N SER A 74 1.31 -8.70 -3.71
CA SER A 74 1.06 -7.41 -4.35
C SER A 74 1.49 -6.26 -3.45
N ILE A 75 1.14 -6.31 -2.17
CA ILE A 75 1.50 -5.27 -1.21
C ILE A 75 3.02 -5.14 -1.12
N VAL A 76 3.74 -6.25 -1.00
CA VAL A 76 5.20 -6.23 -0.96
C VAL A 76 5.76 -5.55 -2.21
N SER A 77 5.25 -5.90 -3.38
CA SER A 77 5.70 -5.31 -4.64
C SER A 77 5.41 -3.81 -4.71
N TRP A 78 4.26 -3.38 -4.20
CA TRP A 78 3.93 -1.95 -4.14
C TRP A 78 4.86 -1.20 -3.20
N ILE A 79 5.17 -1.77 -2.03
CA ILE A 79 6.11 -1.15 -1.08
C ILE A 79 7.47 -0.98 -1.72
N GLU A 80 7.96 -1.99 -2.41
CA GLU A 80 9.24 -1.94 -3.11
C GLU A 80 9.23 -0.92 -4.24
N TYR A 81 8.19 -0.95 -5.06
CA TYR A 81 8.06 -0.04 -6.19
C TYR A 81 8.08 1.43 -5.75
N GLU A 82 7.41 1.73 -4.66
CA GLU A 82 7.31 3.08 -4.12
C GLU A 82 8.50 3.46 -3.24
N GLY A 83 9.44 2.55 -3.02
CA GLY A 83 10.63 2.82 -2.22
C GLY A 83 10.36 3.02 -0.74
N LEU A 84 9.34 2.36 -0.21
CA LEU A 84 8.89 2.56 1.16
C LEU A 84 9.39 1.51 2.14
N ASN A 85 10.37 0.70 1.75
CA ASN A 85 10.82 -0.43 2.57
C ASN A 85 11.31 -0.05 3.97
N LYS A 86 11.81 1.18 4.13
CA LYS A 86 12.32 1.63 5.43
C LYS A 86 11.25 2.21 6.34
N GLN A 87 10.12 2.63 5.77
CA GLN A 87 9.05 3.30 6.50
C GLN A 87 7.86 2.40 6.77
N MET A 88 7.53 1.57 5.81
CA MET A 88 6.30 0.79 5.80
C MET A 88 6.61 -0.67 6.11
N PRO A 89 6.00 -1.25 7.16
CA PRO A 89 6.25 -2.66 7.48
C PRO A 89 5.65 -3.58 6.43
N GLN A 90 6.19 -4.80 6.37
CA GLN A 90 5.67 -5.83 5.49
C GLN A 90 4.26 -6.23 5.91
N PRO A 91 3.41 -6.70 4.99
CA PRO A 91 2.03 -7.05 5.32
C PRO A 91 1.96 -8.27 6.26
N LEU A 92 0.94 -8.24 7.08
CA LEU A 92 0.60 -9.36 7.97
C LEU A 92 -0.34 -10.33 7.26
#